data_4dc2b47af4871d6724d476254df06d39
#
_entry.id   4dc2b47af4871d6724d476254df06d39
#
_cell.length_a   1.000
_cell.length_b   1.000
_cell.length_c   1.000
_cell.angle_alpha   90.00
_cell.angle_beta   90.00
_cell.angle_gamma   90.00
#
_symmetry.space_group_name_H-M   'P 1'
#
loop_
_entity.id
_entity.type
_entity.pdbx_description
1 polymer ?
#
loop_
_entity_poly.entity_id
_entity_poly.type
_entity_poly.pdbx_seq_one_letter_code
_entity_poly.pdbx_strand_id
1 'polypeptide(L)'
;MDFYGFYTGKIFNAYQYLGAHVVEEGVVFRTFAPSASRITLIGEFNHWQEWEMNRVSDGNFWELYVPDVKEGQMYKYKIYDRSGNPVDHCDPYGFGMELRPNSASIVRDMSQYHFKDSEWMQNRSDCRQKPLNIYEVHFGSFRKPSDKADDWYNYKEMID
;
A
#
# COMPACT_ATOMS: atom_id res chain seq x y z
N MET A 1 -7.04 -15.24 0.92
CA MET A 1 -7.31 -14.50 2.20
C MET A 1 -8.45 -15.17 2.94
N ASP A 2 -8.44 -15.15 4.26
CA ASP A 2 -9.62 -15.54 5.08
C ASP A 2 -10.65 -14.39 5.06
N PHE A 3 -11.65 -14.50 4.17
CA PHE A 3 -12.69 -13.48 4.03
C PHE A 3 -13.60 -13.38 5.26
N TYR A 4 -13.90 -14.50 5.92
CA TYR A 4 -14.69 -14.48 7.16
C TYR A 4 -13.94 -13.75 8.28
N GLY A 5 -12.66 -14.04 8.45
CA GLY A 5 -11.80 -13.34 9.39
C GLY A 5 -11.68 -11.84 9.09
N PHE A 6 -11.66 -11.46 7.80
CA PHE A 6 -11.66 -10.06 7.38
C PHE A 6 -12.93 -9.33 7.83
N TYR A 7 -14.12 -9.87 7.51
CA TYR A 7 -15.39 -9.26 7.88
C TYR A 7 -15.65 -9.20 9.39
N THR A 8 -15.11 -10.17 10.12
CA THR A 8 -15.27 -10.23 11.59
C THR A 8 -14.13 -9.55 12.36
N GLY A 9 -13.17 -8.94 11.67
CA GLY A 9 -12.03 -8.26 12.28
C GLY A 9 -11.06 -9.21 13.01
N LYS A 10 -10.99 -10.46 12.59
CA LYS A 10 -10.14 -11.49 13.22
C LYS A 10 -8.79 -11.68 12.54
N ILE A 11 -8.58 -11.12 11.36
CA ILE A 11 -7.30 -11.11 10.67
C ILE A 11 -6.70 -9.71 10.63
N PHE A 12 -5.36 -9.64 10.62
CA PHE A 12 -4.58 -8.39 10.56
C PHE A 12 -3.60 -8.37 9.40
N ASN A 13 -3.71 -9.32 8.49
CA ASN A 13 -2.80 -9.52 7.36
C ASN A 13 -3.50 -9.33 5.99
N ALA A 14 -4.58 -8.57 5.95
CA ALA A 14 -5.30 -8.27 4.70
C ALA A 14 -4.42 -7.63 3.63
N TYR A 15 -3.36 -6.89 4.04
CA TYR A 15 -2.36 -6.30 3.15
C TYR A 15 -1.56 -7.33 2.33
N GLN A 16 -1.56 -8.60 2.73
CA GLN A 16 -0.95 -9.69 1.94
C GLN A 16 -1.80 -10.10 0.72
N TYR A 17 -3.06 -9.66 0.69
CA TYR A 17 -3.99 -9.93 -0.40
C TYR A 17 -4.41 -8.65 -1.11
N LEU A 18 -4.81 -7.62 -0.36
CA LEU A 18 -5.20 -6.31 -0.88
C LEU A 18 -3.98 -5.46 -1.21
N GLY A 19 -4.12 -4.59 -2.20
CA GLY A 19 -3.03 -3.79 -2.73
C GLY A 19 -2.55 -4.25 -4.09
N ALA A 20 -1.44 -3.69 -4.54
CA ALA A 20 -0.73 -4.07 -5.76
C ALA A 20 0.40 -5.06 -5.43
N HIS A 21 0.27 -6.29 -5.89
CA HIS A 21 1.23 -7.36 -5.64
C HIS A 21 1.95 -7.76 -6.91
N VAL A 22 3.27 -7.61 -6.91
CA VAL A 22 4.13 -8.05 -8.00
C VAL A 22 4.12 -9.58 -8.06
N VAL A 23 3.92 -10.12 -9.24
CA VAL A 23 3.94 -11.54 -9.57
C VAL A 23 4.89 -11.77 -10.75
N GLU A 24 5.07 -13.03 -11.18
CA GLU A 24 6.12 -13.41 -12.14
C GLU A 24 6.14 -12.57 -13.43
N GLU A 25 4.98 -12.27 -14.01
CA GLU A 25 4.89 -11.56 -15.30
C GLU A 25 4.07 -10.26 -15.24
N GLY A 26 3.85 -9.70 -14.04
CA GLY A 26 3.03 -8.49 -13.93
C GLY A 26 2.66 -8.15 -12.50
N VAL A 27 1.49 -7.53 -12.34
CA VAL A 27 0.98 -7.10 -11.03
C VAL A 27 -0.50 -7.47 -10.90
N VAL A 28 -0.88 -8.00 -9.76
CA VAL A 28 -2.28 -8.18 -9.39
C VAL A 28 -2.71 -7.05 -8.47
N PHE A 29 -3.70 -6.30 -8.90
CA PHE A 29 -4.30 -5.20 -8.14
C PHE A 29 -5.59 -5.68 -7.48
N ARG A 30 -5.73 -5.47 -6.17
CA ARG A 30 -6.93 -5.86 -5.40
C ARG A 30 -7.35 -4.77 -4.44
N THR A 31 -8.65 -4.50 -4.40
CA THR A 31 -9.22 -3.56 -3.43
C THR A 31 -10.56 -4.06 -2.89
N PHE A 32 -10.95 -3.52 -1.73
CA PHE A 32 -12.24 -3.78 -1.10
C PHE A 32 -13.11 -2.53 -1.21
N ALA A 33 -14.21 -2.64 -1.93
CA ALA A 33 -15.15 -1.52 -2.13
C ALA A 33 -16.59 -2.04 -2.30
N PRO A 34 -17.29 -2.35 -1.21
CA PRO A 34 -18.61 -2.99 -1.24
C PRO A 34 -19.71 -2.08 -1.80
N SER A 35 -19.53 -0.77 -1.72
CA SER A 35 -20.52 0.20 -2.20
C SER A 35 -20.29 0.67 -3.64
N ALA A 36 -19.17 0.27 -4.27
CA ALA A 36 -18.88 0.63 -5.64
C ALA A 36 -19.81 -0.11 -6.62
N SER A 37 -20.35 0.62 -7.61
CA SER A 37 -21.07 0.01 -8.72
C SER A 37 -20.10 -0.56 -9.77
N ARG A 38 -18.98 0.12 -9.98
CA ARG A 38 -17.93 -0.18 -10.95
C ARG A 38 -16.59 0.32 -10.42
N ILE A 39 -15.51 -0.37 -10.73
CA ILE A 39 -14.14 0.13 -10.50
C ILE A 39 -13.32 -0.10 -11.75
N THR A 40 -12.53 0.91 -12.12
CA THR A 40 -11.51 0.79 -13.15
C THR A 40 -10.15 1.13 -12.57
N LEU A 41 -9.13 0.47 -13.10
CA LEU A 41 -7.74 0.74 -12.81
C LEU A 41 -7.17 1.68 -13.88
N ILE A 42 -6.53 2.76 -13.44
CA ILE A 42 -5.84 3.72 -14.29
C ILE A 42 -4.40 3.86 -13.80
N GLY A 43 -3.45 4.01 -14.71
CA GLY A 43 -2.04 4.13 -14.35
C GLY A 43 -1.13 4.41 -15.56
N GLU A 44 0.16 4.54 -15.30
CA GLU A 44 1.15 4.78 -16.35
C GLU A 44 1.22 3.64 -17.38
N PHE A 45 1.00 2.40 -16.93
CA PHE A 45 1.04 1.21 -17.77
C PHE A 45 -0.08 1.17 -18.83
N ASN A 46 -1.17 1.90 -18.63
CA ASN A 46 -2.28 1.99 -19.60
C ASN A 46 -2.55 3.41 -20.07
N HIS A 47 -1.56 4.32 -19.94
CA HIS A 47 -1.67 5.73 -20.31
C HIS A 47 -2.86 6.43 -19.62
N TRP A 48 -3.15 6.05 -18.37
CA TRP A 48 -4.25 6.56 -17.54
C TRP A 48 -5.64 6.31 -18.16
N GLN A 49 -5.75 5.30 -19.07
CA GLN A 49 -7.02 4.84 -19.62
C GLN A 49 -7.70 3.91 -18.61
N GLU A 50 -9.01 3.80 -18.67
CA GLU A 50 -9.78 2.96 -17.77
C GLU A 50 -9.75 1.48 -18.18
N TRP A 51 -9.23 0.61 -17.32
CA TRP A 51 -9.33 -0.83 -17.45
C TRP A 51 -10.25 -1.40 -16.38
N GLU A 52 -11.27 -2.14 -16.79
CA GLU A 52 -12.28 -2.71 -15.89
C GLU A 52 -11.67 -3.69 -14.90
N MET A 53 -12.02 -3.53 -13.62
CA MET A 53 -11.73 -4.53 -12.61
C MET A 53 -12.89 -5.52 -12.46
N ASN A 54 -12.56 -6.76 -12.14
CA ASN A 54 -13.53 -7.82 -11.94
C ASN A 54 -13.95 -7.90 -10.47
N ARG A 55 -15.24 -8.12 -10.24
CA ARG A 55 -15.72 -8.50 -8.90
C ARG A 55 -15.31 -9.93 -8.59
N VAL A 56 -14.77 -10.15 -7.41
CA VAL A 56 -14.35 -11.48 -6.94
C VAL A 56 -14.95 -11.79 -5.57
N SER A 57 -14.89 -13.05 -5.16
CA SER A 57 -15.48 -13.54 -3.92
C SER A 57 -16.99 -13.28 -3.84
N ASP A 58 -17.45 -12.52 -2.85
CA ASP A 58 -18.84 -12.13 -2.63
C ASP A 58 -19.27 -10.87 -3.41
N GLY A 59 -18.41 -10.39 -4.30
CA GLY A 59 -18.64 -9.18 -5.11
C GLY A 59 -18.27 -7.86 -4.44
N ASN A 60 -17.74 -7.89 -3.22
CA ASN A 60 -17.28 -6.71 -2.49
C ASN A 60 -15.78 -6.43 -2.72
N PHE A 61 -15.05 -7.42 -3.20
CA PHE A 61 -13.65 -7.33 -3.59
C PHE A 61 -13.53 -7.19 -5.10
N TRP A 62 -12.50 -6.48 -5.53
CA TRP A 62 -12.23 -6.19 -6.92
C TRP A 62 -10.80 -6.57 -7.25
N GLU A 63 -10.59 -7.16 -8.42
CA GLU A 63 -9.30 -7.66 -8.85
C GLU A 63 -9.06 -7.38 -10.32
N LEU A 64 -7.81 -7.04 -10.67
CA LEU A 64 -7.33 -7.02 -12.04
C LEU A 64 -5.86 -7.47 -12.06
N TYR A 65 -5.53 -8.45 -12.89
CA TYR A 65 -4.17 -8.77 -13.26
C TYR A 65 -3.76 -7.95 -14.48
N VAL A 66 -2.58 -7.32 -14.40
CA VAL A 66 -2.01 -6.52 -15.50
C VAL A 66 -0.61 -7.03 -15.78
N PRO A 67 -0.37 -7.56 -17.01
CA PRO A 67 0.96 -7.99 -17.43
C PRO A 67 1.90 -6.81 -17.61
N ASP A 68 3.21 -7.10 -17.57
CA ASP A 68 4.30 -6.16 -17.88
C ASP A 68 4.39 -4.88 -17.01
N VAL A 69 3.56 -4.75 -15.99
CA VAL A 69 3.67 -3.65 -15.03
C VAL A 69 4.97 -3.77 -14.24
N LYS A 70 5.68 -2.65 -14.11
CA LYS A 70 6.97 -2.58 -13.42
C LYS A 70 6.87 -1.89 -12.08
N GLU A 71 7.77 -2.25 -11.17
CA GLU A 71 7.96 -1.49 -9.93
C GLU A 71 8.23 -0.01 -10.23
N GLY A 72 7.66 0.88 -9.43
CA GLY A 72 7.78 2.32 -9.57
C GLY A 72 6.66 2.97 -10.36
N GLN A 73 5.90 2.22 -11.17
CA GLN A 73 4.78 2.79 -11.93
C GLN A 73 3.64 3.23 -11.03
N MET A 74 3.02 4.34 -11.40
CA MET A 74 1.93 4.96 -10.67
C MET A 74 0.57 4.47 -11.13
N TYR A 75 -0.37 4.38 -10.18
CA TYR A 75 -1.75 3.97 -10.45
C TYR A 75 -2.75 4.58 -9.48
N LYS A 76 -4.04 4.57 -9.89
CA LYS A 76 -5.20 4.87 -9.05
C LYS A 76 -6.34 3.92 -9.35
N TYR A 77 -7.27 3.83 -8.42
CA TYR A 77 -8.59 3.26 -8.68
C TYR A 77 -9.57 4.38 -8.99
N LYS A 78 -10.28 4.30 -10.11
CA LYS A 78 -11.44 5.14 -10.39
C LYS A 78 -12.67 4.39 -9.95
N ILE A 79 -13.28 4.86 -8.90
CA ILE A 79 -14.41 4.20 -8.22
C ILE A 79 -15.69 4.94 -8.60
N TYR A 80 -16.67 4.21 -9.10
CA TYR A 80 -17.99 4.70 -9.43
C TYR A 80 -18.97 4.36 -8.31
N ASP A 81 -19.67 5.37 -7.81
CA ASP A 81 -20.75 5.18 -6.86
C ASP A 81 -21.99 4.53 -7.52
N ARG A 82 -23.06 4.31 -6.73
CA ARG A 82 -24.33 3.73 -7.25
C ARG A 82 -25.05 4.62 -8.24
N SER A 83 -24.75 5.92 -8.27
CA SER A 83 -25.29 6.90 -9.21
C SER A 83 -24.43 7.04 -10.46
N GLY A 84 -23.30 6.34 -10.53
CA GLY A 84 -22.38 6.37 -11.66
C GLY A 84 -21.37 7.54 -11.62
N ASN A 85 -21.26 8.26 -10.51
CA ASN A 85 -20.27 9.34 -10.39
C ASN A 85 -18.88 8.76 -10.10
N PRO A 86 -17.84 9.10 -10.89
CA PRO A 86 -16.48 8.62 -10.67
C PRO A 86 -15.72 9.49 -9.67
N VAL A 87 -14.90 8.84 -8.86
CA VAL A 87 -13.89 9.50 -8.00
C VAL A 87 -12.59 8.71 -8.09
N ASP A 88 -11.48 9.42 -8.31
CA ASP A 88 -10.16 8.82 -8.33
C ASP A 88 -9.62 8.68 -6.90
N HIS A 89 -9.24 7.46 -6.53
CA HIS A 89 -8.68 7.13 -5.22
C HIS A 89 -7.30 6.52 -5.33
N CYS A 90 -6.42 6.87 -4.38
CA CYS A 90 -5.24 6.05 -4.11
C CYS A 90 -5.65 4.68 -3.56
N ASP A 91 -4.75 3.72 -3.63
CA ASP A 91 -4.94 2.41 -3.04
C ASP A 91 -4.82 2.49 -1.50
N PRO A 92 -5.86 2.13 -0.75
CA PRO A 92 -5.78 2.12 0.72
C PRO A 92 -4.76 1.11 1.27
N TYR A 93 -4.38 0.12 0.47
CA TYR A 93 -3.35 -0.87 0.79
C TYR A 93 -2.07 -0.68 -0.05
N GLY A 94 -1.90 0.51 -0.67
CA GLY A 94 -0.72 0.82 -1.47
C GLY A 94 0.56 0.90 -0.64
N PHE A 95 1.61 0.22 -1.09
CA PHE A 95 2.93 0.20 -0.43
C PHE A 95 3.80 1.42 -0.74
N GLY A 96 3.43 2.22 -1.74
CA GLY A 96 4.11 3.45 -2.13
C GLY A 96 3.13 4.51 -2.57
N MET A 97 3.47 5.78 -2.33
CA MET A 97 2.65 6.94 -2.66
C MET A 97 3.48 8.05 -3.27
N GLU A 98 2.86 8.84 -4.15
CA GLU A 98 3.45 10.10 -4.62
C GLU A 98 3.60 11.11 -3.48
N LEU A 99 4.51 12.06 -3.69
CA LEU A 99 4.61 13.25 -2.85
C LEU A 99 3.41 14.20 -3.08
N ARG A 100 2.93 14.78 -2.00
CA ARG A 100 1.86 15.80 -2.06
C ARG A 100 2.30 16.97 -2.96
N PRO A 101 1.40 17.59 -3.71
CA PRO A 101 -0.09 17.48 -3.67
C PRO A 101 -0.66 16.29 -4.44
N ASN A 102 0.14 15.54 -5.17
CA ASN A 102 -0.29 14.36 -5.91
C ASN A 102 -0.73 13.23 -4.98
N SER A 103 -1.42 12.24 -5.51
CA SER A 103 -2.04 11.18 -4.70
C SER A 103 -2.11 9.82 -5.39
N ALA A 104 -1.28 9.56 -6.39
CA ALA A 104 -1.24 8.22 -6.97
C ALA A 104 -0.51 7.25 -6.03
N SER A 105 -0.92 6.00 -6.05
CA SER A 105 -0.17 4.91 -5.45
C SER A 105 0.95 4.48 -6.39
N ILE A 106 2.02 3.93 -5.83
CA ILE A 106 3.20 3.46 -6.58
C ILE A 106 3.37 1.98 -6.34
N VAL A 107 3.51 1.21 -7.41
CA VAL A 107 3.81 -0.23 -7.32
C VAL A 107 5.16 -0.44 -6.64
N ARG A 108 5.18 -1.27 -5.59
CA ARG A 108 6.39 -1.65 -4.85
C ARG A 108 6.46 -3.15 -4.68
N ASP A 109 7.63 -3.71 -4.93
CA ASP A 109 7.91 -5.11 -4.65
C ASP A 109 8.40 -5.25 -3.21
N MET A 110 7.52 -5.74 -2.32
CA MET A 110 7.83 -5.95 -0.92
C MET A 110 8.56 -7.29 -0.67
N SER A 111 8.68 -8.16 -1.67
CA SER A 111 9.36 -9.46 -1.54
C SER A 111 10.87 -9.35 -1.39
N GLN A 112 11.44 -8.22 -1.82
CA GLN A 112 12.89 -7.97 -1.80
C GLN A 112 13.44 -7.72 -0.38
N TYR A 113 12.58 -7.37 0.57
CA TYR A 113 13.03 -7.06 1.93
C TYR A 113 12.84 -8.23 2.88
N HIS A 114 13.96 -8.65 3.48
CA HIS A 114 13.96 -9.69 4.50
C HIS A 114 14.28 -9.09 5.88
N PHE A 115 13.32 -9.20 6.80
CA PHE A 115 13.49 -8.77 8.17
C PHE A 115 14.55 -9.61 8.88
N LYS A 116 15.43 -8.98 9.65
CA LYS A 116 16.49 -9.63 10.44
C LYS A 116 16.16 -9.55 11.94
N ASP A 117 14.91 -9.68 12.30
CA ASP A 117 14.36 -9.48 13.63
C ASP A 117 13.80 -10.75 14.29
N SER A 118 14.22 -11.93 13.80
CA SER A 118 13.71 -13.22 14.28
C SER A 118 13.88 -13.41 15.78
N GLU A 119 15.03 -13.01 16.36
CA GLU A 119 15.29 -13.07 17.78
C GLU A 119 14.34 -12.17 18.58
N TRP A 120 14.13 -10.93 18.11
CA TRP A 120 13.15 -10.01 18.68
C TRP A 120 11.73 -10.58 18.62
N MET A 121 11.33 -11.12 17.49
CA MET A 121 9.98 -11.69 17.30
C MET A 121 9.72 -12.89 18.22
N GLN A 122 10.73 -13.70 18.52
CA GLN A 122 10.62 -14.82 19.47
C GLN A 122 10.49 -14.33 20.93
N ASN A 123 11.20 -13.27 21.30
CA ASN A 123 11.34 -12.81 22.68
C ASN A 123 10.47 -11.58 23.03
N ARG A 124 9.74 -11.00 22.08
CA ARG A 124 8.99 -9.73 22.27
C ARG A 124 7.93 -9.79 23.38
N SER A 125 7.39 -10.98 23.69
CA SER A 125 6.41 -11.16 24.77
C SER A 125 6.99 -10.81 26.14
N ASP A 126 8.29 -11.05 26.35
CA ASP A 126 8.99 -10.81 27.60
C ASP A 126 9.23 -9.32 27.87
N CYS A 127 9.10 -8.49 26.83
CA CYS A 127 9.30 -7.05 26.94
C CYS A 127 8.15 -6.32 27.65
N ARG A 128 6.96 -6.94 27.80
CA ARG A 128 5.77 -6.31 28.40
C ARG A 128 5.94 -5.93 29.88
N GLN A 129 6.84 -6.61 30.59
CA GLN A 129 7.14 -6.38 32.01
C GLN A 129 8.44 -5.60 32.22
N LYS A 130 9.14 -5.21 31.16
CA LYS A 130 10.41 -4.51 31.24
C LYS A 130 10.22 -3.00 31.14
N PRO A 131 11.12 -2.19 31.75
CA PRO A 131 11.11 -0.74 31.54
C PRO A 131 11.22 -0.40 30.05
N LEU A 132 10.46 0.60 29.62
CA LEU A 132 10.44 1.07 28.26
C LEU A 132 10.94 2.52 28.20
N ASN A 133 11.93 2.79 27.35
CA ASN A 133 12.36 4.13 26.99
C ASN A 133 11.76 4.49 25.62
N ILE A 134 11.00 5.57 25.58
CA ILE A 134 10.39 6.08 24.33
C ILE A 134 11.08 7.39 23.99
N TYR A 135 11.65 7.46 22.78
CA TYR A 135 12.19 8.68 22.21
C TYR A 135 11.39 9.03 20.94
N GLU A 136 10.59 10.09 21.03
CA GLU A 136 9.79 10.57 19.90
C GLU A 136 10.54 11.62 19.13
N VAL A 137 10.60 11.46 17.80
CA VAL A 137 11.34 12.33 16.90
C VAL A 137 10.47 12.77 15.73
N HIS A 138 10.40 14.05 15.47
CA HIS A 138 9.90 14.58 14.21
C HIS A 138 11.03 14.52 13.17
N PHE A 139 11.00 13.47 12.35
CA PHE A 139 12.11 13.08 11.48
C PHE A 139 12.59 14.22 10.55
N GLY A 140 11.66 14.95 9.94
CA GLY A 140 11.98 16.03 9.01
C GLY A 140 12.62 17.29 9.64
N SER A 141 12.59 17.44 10.97
CA SER A 141 13.15 18.58 11.68
C SER A 141 14.21 18.25 12.72
N PHE A 142 14.40 16.95 13.04
CA PHE A 142 15.38 16.52 14.03
C PHE A 142 16.82 16.84 13.61
N ARG A 143 17.15 16.49 12.37
CA ARG A 143 18.45 16.76 11.76
C ARG A 143 18.26 16.96 10.26
N LYS A 144 18.97 17.90 9.67
CA LYS A 144 18.95 18.17 8.24
C LYS A 144 20.35 18.11 7.65
N PRO A 145 20.49 17.64 6.38
CA PRO A 145 21.77 17.63 5.69
C PRO A 145 22.25 19.05 5.33
N SER A 146 21.32 20.01 5.16
CA SER A 146 21.62 21.41 4.86
C SER A 146 20.53 22.36 5.40
N ASP A 147 20.72 23.66 5.26
CA ASP A 147 19.75 24.69 5.68
C ASP A 147 18.57 24.86 4.70
N LYS A 148 18.53 24.11 3.59
CA LYS A 148 17.42 24.17 2.64
C LYS A 148 16.14 23.61 3.24
N ALA A 149 15.00 24.25 2.95
CA ALA A 149 13.71 23.89 3.55
C ALA A 149 13.24 22.47 3.21
N ASP A 150 13.55 22.00 2.02
CA ASP A 150 13.12 20.73 1.42
C ASP A 150 14.24 19.68 1.34
N ASP A 151 15.31 19.85 2.11
CA ASP A 151 16.43 18.91 2.19
C ASP A 151 16.32 18.09 3.47
N TRP A 152 16.04 16.78 3.33
CA TRP A 152 15.89 15.87 4.46
C TRP A 152 16.73 14.62 4.28
N TYR A 153 17.24 14.10 5.39
CA TYR A 153 17.82 12.77 5.41
C TYR A 153 16.76 11.69 5.11
N ASN A 154 17.12 10.71 4.30
CA ASN A 154 16.34 9.49 4.19
C ASN A 154 16.60 8.56 5.39
N TYR A 155 15.81 7.49 5.52
CA TYR A 155 15.94 6.57 6.66
C TYR A 155 17.31 5.90 6.79
N LYS A 156 18.00 5.64 5.66
CA LYS A 156 19.34 5.04 5.69
C LYS A 156 20.39 6.02 6.20
N GLU A 157 20.32 7.27 5.77
CA GLU A 157 21.23 8.33 6.20
C GLU A 157 21.06 8.73 7.66
N MET A 158 19.93 8.35 8.28
CA MET A 158 19.66 8.61 9.71
C MET A 158 20.12 7.46 10.62
N ILE A 159 20.62 6.35 10.08
CA ILE A 159 21.14 5.23 10.87
C ILE A 159 22.49 5.57 11.49
N ASP A 160 23.30 6.43 10.84
CA ASP A 160 24.63 6.89 11.27
C ASP A 160 24.53 8.18 12.09
#